data_55de2fcb513162d1f16d5f66a7afa806
#
_entry.id   55de2fcb513162d1f16d5f66a7afa806
#
_cell.length_a   1.000
_cell.length_b   1.000
_cell.length_c   1.000
_cell.angle_alpha   90.00
_cell.angle_beta   90.00
_cell.angle_gamma   90.00
#
_symmetry.space_group_name_H-M   'P 1'
#
loop_
_entity.id
_entity.type
_entity.pdbx_description
1 polymer ?
#
loop_
_entity_poly.entity_id
_entity_poly.type
_entity_poly.pdbx_seq_one_letter_code
_entity_poly.pdbx_strand_id
1 'polypeptide(L)'
;LSYPRANVRGMTTLRLAEVTTDNVGAACDLSVAPHQERYVAPVARSLAEAYTQPGVAWPRLVYAGDDLVGFVMAAFDPGCPIDYFRCGIWRLNISAEHQKKGYGKFAVEAVLAEARRRGQESATVLWVPGEHSPEPFYLRLGFQPTGQQHEGEVVARIQL
;
A
#
# COMPACT_ATOMS: atom_id res chain seq x y z
N LEU A 1 25.23 -43.31 2.85
CA LEU A 1 25.71 -41.97 3.17
C LEU A 1 24.51 -41.02 3.03
N SER A 2 23.83 -40.73 4.17
CA SER A 2 22.75 -39.77 4.21
C SER A 2 23.34 -38.39 4.41
N TYR A 3 23.05 -37.46 3.47
CA TYR A 3 23.36 -36.04 3.65
C TYR A 3 22.32 -35.42 4.62
N PRO A 4 22.75 -34.62 5.61
CA PRO A 4 21.82 -33.93 6.46
C PRO A 4 21.04 -32.89 5.63
N ARG A 5 19.70 -32.97 5.65
CA ARG A 5 18.83 -31.92 5.10
C ARG A 5 19.07 -30.67 5.91
N ALA A 6 19.68 -29.65 5.31
CA ALA A 6 19.73 -28.33 5.86
C ALA A 6 18.30 -27.83 6.05
N ASN A 7 17.96 -27.52 7.29
CA ASN A 7 16.67 -26.90 7.65
C ASN A 7 16.72 -25.45 7.15
N VAL A 8 16.32 -25.24 5.91
CA VAL A 8 16.09 -23.90 5.37
C VAL A 8 14.86 -23.40 6.10
N ARG A 9 15.05 -22.55 7.12
CA ARG A 9 13.96 -21.76 7.70
C ARG A 9 13.26 -21.08 6.54
N GLY A 10 12.04 -21.53 6.25
CA GLY A 10 11.29 -21.09 5.09
C GLY A 10 11.08 -19.57 5.14
N MET A 11 11.75 -18.86 4.26
CA MET A 11 11.47 -17.46 4.02
C MET A 11 10.03 -17.40 3.49
N THR A 12 9.13 -16.77 4.25
CA THR A 12 7.76 -16.54 3.82
C THR A 12 7.78 -15.70 2.54
N THR A 13 7.24 -16.24 1.45
CA THR A 13 7.17 -15.55 0.16
C THR A 13 6.11 -14.46 0.22
N LEU A 14 6.50 -13.22 -0.04
CA LEU A 14 5.59 -12.09 -0.17
C LEU A 14 5.21 -11.92 -1.64
N ARG A 15 3.94 -11.67 -1.90
CA ARG A 15 3.44 -11.41 -3.25
C ARG A 15 2.24 -10.46 -3.24
N LEU A 16 2.06 -9.74 -4.35
CA LEU A 16 0.81 -9.06 -4.64
C LEU A 16 -0.11 -9.97 -5.46
N ALA A 17 -1.41 -9.79 -5.27
CA ALA A 17 -2.44 -10.47 -6.05
C ALA A 17 -3.55 -9.49 -6.43
N GLU A 18 -4.20 -9.76 -7.55
CA GLU A 18 -5.41 -9.04 -7.94
C GLU A 18 -6.58 -9.39 -7.02
N VAL A 19 -7.51 -8.45 -6.88
CA VAL A 19 -8.78 -8.70 -6.21
C VAL A 19 -9.68 -9.48 -7.16
N THR A 20 -10.20 -10.61 -6.69
CA THR A 20 -11.03 -11.51 -7.47
C THR A 20 -12.30 -11.89 -6.71
N THR A 21 -13.22 -12.56 -7.36
CA THR A 21 -14.42 -13.10 -6.71
C THR A 21 -14.08 -14.02 -5.53
N ASP A 22 -12.97 -14.75 -5.61
CA ASP A 22 -12.59 -15.71 -4.57
C ASP A 22 -11.98 -15.08 -3.32
N ASN A 23 -11.39 -13.88 -3.43
CA ASN A 23 -10.67 -13.25 -2.33
C ASN A 23 -11.27 -11.92 -1.85
N VAL A 24 -12.24 -11.34 -2.57
CA VAL A 24 -12.81 -10.03 -2.22
C VAL A 24 -13.49 -10.02 -0.85
N GLY A 25 -14.15 -11.11 -0.46
CA GLY A 25 -14.76 -11.23 0.87
C GLY A 25 -13.71 -11.10 1.98
N ALA A 26 -12.66 -11.91 1.92
CA ALA A 26 -11.56 -11.85 2.87
C ALA A 26 -10.84 -10.49 2.86
N ALA A 27 -10.72 -9.85 1.69
CA ALA A 27 -10.15 -8.51 1.57
C ALA A 27 -10.99 -7.47 2.32
N CYS A 28 -12.32 -7.52 2.23
CA CYS A 28 -13.23 -6.62 2.94
C CYS A 28 -13.21 -6.84 4.47
N ASP A 29 -12.86 -8.04 4.92
CA ASP A 29 -12.74 -8.38 6.34
C ASP A 29 -11.41 -7.95 6.97
N LEU A 30 -10.44 -7.48 6.17
CA LEU A 30 -9.19 -6.94 6.70
C LEU A 30 -9.45 -5.73 7.59
N SER A 31 -8.88 -5.76 8.79
CA SER A 31 -8.96 -4.66 9.75
C SER A 31 -7.56 -4.21 10.15
N VAL A 32 -7.32 -2.91 10.11
CA VAL A 32 -6.13 -2.29 10.70
C VAL A 32 -6.28 -2.22 12.21
N ALA A 33 -5.22 -1.88 12.94
CA ALA A 33 -5.32 -1.66 14.39
C ALA A 33 -6.31 -0.51 14.70
N PRO A 34 -7.07 -0.56 15.81
CA PRO A 34 -8.11 0.42 16.11
C PRO A 34 -7.65 1.88 16.07
N HIS A 35 -6.42 2.17 16.52
CA HIS A 35 -5.86 3.52 16.49
C HIS A 35 -5.51 4.01 15.07
N GLN A 36 -5.53 3.14 14.07
CA GLN A 36 -5.22 3.45 12.67
C GLN A 36 -6.49 3.69 11.83
N GLU A 37 -7.66 3.28 12.30
CA GLU A 37 -8.92 3.34 11.53
C GLU A 37 -9.26 4.77 11.06
N ARG A 38 -8.91 5.79 11.83
CA ARG A 38 -9.11 7.19 11.46
C ARG A 38 -8.16 7.67 10.35
N TYR A 39 -7.09 6.96 10.05
CA TYR A 39 -6.04 7.36 9.11
C TYR A 39 -6.16 6.68 7.74
N VAL A 40 -6.96 5.64 7.61
CA VAL A 40 -7.14 4.91 6.36
C VAL A 40 -8.56 4.40 6.21
N ALA A 41 -9.12 4.51 5.00
CA ALA A 41 -10.45 3.99 4.71
C ALA A 41 -10.46 2.45 4.75
N PRO A 42 -11.60 1.83 5.11
CA PRO A 42 -11.77 0.37 4.99
C PRO A 42 -11.58 -0.10 3.55
N VAL A 43 -11.12 -1.35 3.38
CA VAL A 43 -10.88 -1.94 2.06
C VAL A 43 -12.14 -1.90 1.18
N ALA A 44 -13.31 -2.19 1.73
CA ALA A 44 -14.58 -2.17 0.97
C ALA A 44 -14.85 -0.80 0.34
N ARG A 45 -14.61 0.30 1.07
CA ARG A 45 -14.73 1.66 0.52
C ARG A 45 -13.71 1.90 -0.60
N SER A 46 -12.47 1.50 -0.40
CA SER A 46 -11.41 1.65 -1.40
C SER A 46 -11.74 0.91 -2.70
N LEU A 47 -12.31 -0.30 -2.60
CA LEU A 47 -12.76 -1.07 -3.77
C LEU A 47 -13.95 -0.43 -4.47
N ALA A 48 -14.89 0.17 -3.73
CA ALA A 48 -15.99 0.92 -4.32
C ALA A 48 -15.49 2.16 -5.09
N GLU A 49 -14.51 2.88 -4.54
CA GLU A 49 -13.87 4.02 -5.23
C GLU A 49 -13.10 3.54 -6.47
N ALA A 50 -12.39 2.42 -6.39
CA ALA A 50 -11.69 1.82 -7.52
C ALA A 50 -12.63 1.43 -8.66
N TYR A 51 -13.80 0.92 -8.33
CA TYR A 51 -14.84 0.57 -9.31
C TYR A 51 -15.28 1.78 -10.15
N THR A 52 -15.30 2.99 -9.56
CA THR A 52 -15.67 4.23 -10.25
C THR A 52 -14.53 4.84 -11.05
N GLN A 53 -13.31 4.38 -10.86
CA GLN A 53 -12.09 4.90 -11.51
C GLN A 53 -11.20 3.75 -12.03
N PRO A 54 -11.72 2.86 -12.90
CA PRO A 54 -10.99 1.65 -13.30
C PRO A 54 -9.72 1.91 -14.11
N GLY A 55 -9.61 3.08 -14.75
CA GLY A 55 -8.42 3.49 -15.49
C GLY A 55 -7.31 4.10 -14.61
N VAL A 56 -7.61 4.42 -13.36
CA VAL A 56 -6.72 5.12 -12.43
C VAL A 56 -6.31 4.21 -11.27
N ALA A 57 -7.30 3.59 -10.63
CA ALA A 57 -7.06 2.77 -9.44
C ALA A 57 -6.36 1.45 -9.76
N TRP A 58 -5.38 1.12 -8.93
CA TRP A 58 -4.60 -0.12 -9.01
C TRP A 58 -4.62 -0.83 -7.65
N PRO A 59 -5.74 -1.51 -7.30
CA PRO A 59 -5.87 -2.25 -6.05
C PRO A 59 -5.14 -3.58 -6.12
N ARG A 60 -4.43 -3.94 -5.04
CA ARG A 60 -3.74 -5.22 -4.89
C ARG A 60 -3.85 -5.73 -3.46
N LEU A 61 -3.93 -7.04 -3.32
CA LEU A 61 -3.83 -7.75 -2.05
C LEU A 61 -2.38 -8.13 -1.77
N VAL A 62 -2.00 -8.11 -0.50
CA VAL A 62 -0.67 -8.51 -0.04
C VAL A 62 -0.81 -9.86 0.65
N TYR A 63 -0.09 -10.86 0.17
CA TYR A 63 -0.03 -12.20 0.75
C TYR A 63 1.37 -12.49 1.29
N ALA A 64 1.41 -13.15 2.44
CA ALA A 64 2.59 -13.76 3.01
C ALA A 64 2.36 -15.29 3.01
N GLY A 65 2.95 -16.00 2.04
CA GLY A 65 2.54 -17.37 1.75
C GLY A 65 1.08 -17.40 1.31
N ASP A 66 0.26 -18.16 2.05
CA ASP A 66 -1.19 -18.27 1.80
C ASP A 66 -2.03 -17.29 2.65
N ASP A 67 -1.39 -16.56 3.57
CA ASP A 67 -2.08 -15.63 4.45
C ASP A 67 -2.29 -14.28 3.78
N LEU A 68 -3.53 -13.81 3.75
CA LEU A 68 -3.87 -12.45 3.36
C LEU A 68 -3.52 -11.50 4.50
N VAL A 69 -2.50 -10.65 4.30
CA VAL A 69 -1.96 -9.80 5.36
C VAL A 69 -2.20 -8.31 5.15
N GLY A 70 -2.60 -7.90 3.93
CA GLY A 70 -2.80 -6.49 3.65
C GLY A 70 -3.43 -6.20 2.30
N PHE A 71 -3.69 -4.92 2.10
CA PHE A 71 -4.24 -4.33 0.89
C PHE A 71 -3.47 -3.05 0.58
N VAL A 72 -3.15 -2.83 -0.67
CA VAL A 72 -2.59 -1.57 -1.16
C VAL A 72 -3.36 -1.14 -2.41
N MET A 73 -3.64 0.14 -2.53
CA MET A 73 -4.19 0.72 -3.75
C MET A 73 -3.36 1.91 -4.16
N ALA A 74 -2.83 1.87 -5.36
CA ALA A 74 -2.16 2.99 -6.00
C ALA A 74 -3.11 3.71 -6.96
N ALA A 75 -2.78 4.95 -7.28
CA ALA A 75 -3.38 5.71 -8.36
C ALA A 75 -2.34 5.98 -9.44
N PHE A 76 -2.71 5.75 -10.69
CA PHE A 76 -1.91 6.07 -11.87
C PHE A 76 -2.78 6.86 -12.84
N ASP A 77 -2.68 8.18 -12.78
CA ASP A 77 -3.44 9.13 -13.61
C ASP A 77 -2.52 10.22 -14.19
N PRO A 78 -1.69 9.89 -15.19
CA PRO A 78 -0.71 10.84 -15.73
C PRO A 78 -1.35 12.08 -16.32
N GLY A 79 -2.64 12.05 -16.66
CA GLY A 79 -3.40 13.20 -17.17
C GLY A 79 -4.01 14.08 -16.09
N CYS A 80 -3.89 13.73 -14.82
CA CYS A 80 -4.47 14.53 -13.74
C CYS A 80 -3.87 15.94 -13.71
N PRO A 81 -4.71 17.02 -13.67
CA PRO A 81 -4.21 18.39 -13.57
C PRO A 81 -3.47 18.65 -12.25
N ILE A 82 -3.79 17.92 -11.21
CA ILE A 82 -3.12 18.00 -9.91
C ILE A 82 -1.96 17.01 -9.89
N ASP A 83 -0.74 17.52 -9.89
CA ASP A 83 0.48 16.72 -10.11
C ASP A 83 0.69 15.62 -9.06
N TYR A 84 0.37 15.87 -7.80
CA TYR A 84 0.53 14.89 -6.73
C TYR A 84 -0.55 13.78 -6.73
N PHE A 85 -1.53 13.82 -7.63
CA PHE A 85 -2.47 12.73 -7.88
C PHE A 85 -2.14 11.87 -9.11
N ARG A 86 -1.09 12.23 -9.85
CA ARG A 86 -0.72 11.52 -11.09
C ARG A 86 -0.15 10.13 -10.86
N CYS A 87 0.58 9.93 -9.77
CA CYS A 87 1.18 8.65 -9.41
C CYS A 87 1.42 8.61 -7.91
N GLY A 88 0.81 7.66 -7.22
CA GLY A 88 1.02 7.57 -5.78
C GLY A 88 0.29 6.46 -5.09
N ILE A 89 0.52 6.36 -3.80
CA ILE A 89 -0.16 5.44 -2.91
C ILE A 89 -1.45 6.11 -2.44
N TRP A 90 -2.56 5.49 -2.77
CA TRP A 90 -3.89 5.97 -2.37
C TRP A 90 -4.34 5.36 -1.04
N ARG A 91 -4.11 4.06 -0.84
CA ARG A 91 -4.49 3.32 0.38
C ARG A 91 -3.44 2.28 0.71
N LEU A 92 -3.19 2.10 2.00
CA LEU A 92 -2.36 1.00 2.53
C LEU A 92 -2.99 0.52 3.84
N ASN A 93 -3.47 -0.71 3.83
CA ASN A 93 -4.06 -1.38 4.99
C ASN A 93 -3.26 -2.65 5.28
N ILE A 94 -2.61 -2.71 6.42
CA ILE A 94 -2.00 -3.96 6.92
C ILE A 94 -2.84 -4.46 8.09
N SER A 95 -3.23 -5.73 8.04
CA SER A 95 -3.99 -6.38 9.11
C SER A 95 -3.35 -6.16 10.47
N ALA A 96 -4.17 -5.86 11.48
CA ALA A 96 -3.70 -5.60 12.85
C ALA A 96 -2.80 -6.73 13.39
N GLU A 97 -3.09 -7.97 13.03
CA GLU A 97 -2.35 -9.17 13.48
C GLU A 97 -1.00 -9.33 12.76
N HIS A 98 -0.80 -8.63 11.66
CA HIS A 98 0.35 -8.80 10.77
C HIS A 98 1.26 -7.58 10.68
N GLN A 99 1.09 -6.62 11.59
CA GLN A 99 1.89 -5.40 11.59
C GLN A 99 3.32 -5.62 12.13
N LYS A 100 4.22 -4.68 11.81
CA LYS A 100 5.64 -4.68 12.22
C LYS A 100 6.43 -5.89 11.72
N LYS A 101 6.02 -6.49 10.61
CA LYS A 101 6.68 -7.64 9.96
C LYS A 101 7.27 -7.27 8.59
N GLY A 102 7.26 -5.99 8.20
CA GLY A 102 7.77 -5.52 6.93
C GLY A 102 6.80 -5.61 5.75
N TYR A 103 5.56 -6.01 5.96
CA TYR A 103 4.58 -6.18 4.88
C TYR A 103 4.16 -4.84 4.26
N GLY A 104 4.03 -3.79 5.06
CA GLY A 104 3.75 -2.44 4.57
C GLY A 104 4.89 -1.92 3.69
N LYS A 105 6.13 -2.11 4.10
CA LYS A 105 7.31 -1.77 3.29
C LYS A 105 7.29 -2.51 1.96
N PHE A 106 7.06 -3.82 1.96
CA PHE A 106 6.95 -4.62 0.74
C PHE A 106 5.87 -4.07 -0.20
N ALA A 107 4.68 -3.76 0.33
CA ALA A 107 3.57 -3.24 -0.46
C ALA A 107 3.92 -1.90 -1.14
N VAL A 108 4.54 -0.98 -0.39
CA VAL A 108 4.99 0.30 -0.92
C VAL A 108 6.06 0.11 -1.99
N GLU A 109 7.07 -0.70 -1.73
CA GLU A 109 8.15 -0.99 -2.69
C GLU A 109 7.61 -1.61 -3.98
N ALA A 110 6.58 -2.48 -3.90
CA ALA A 110 5.92 -3.04 -5.06
C ALA A 110 5.16 -1.98 -5.89
N VAL A 111 4.50 -1.03 -5.23
CA VAL A 111 3.89 0.13 -5.93
C VAL A 111 4.96 0.98 -6.61
N LEU A 112 6.07 1.27 -5.94
CA LEU A 112 7.16 2.06 -6.53
C LEU A 112 7.81 1.33 -7.73
N ALA A 113 7.94 0.01 -7.66
CA ALA A 113 8.40 -0.80 -8.79
C ALA A 113 7.44 -0.72 -9.98
N GLU A 114 6.14 -0.80 -9.75
CA GLU A 114 5.12 -0.63 -10.79
C GLU A 114 5.13 0.79 -11.38
N ALA A 115 5.31 1.80 -10.54
CA ALA A 115 5.45 3.19 -10.99
C ALA A 115 6.65 3.35 -11.94
N ARG A 116 7.81 2.78 -11.58
CA ARG A 116 9.00 2.77 -12.47
C ARG A 116 8.73 2.05 -13.78
N ARG A 117 8.07 0.89 -13.74
CA ARG A 117 7.69 0.14 -14.94
C ARG A 117 6.80 0.95 -15.87
N ARG A 118 5.98 1.83 -15.32
CA ARG A 118 5.12 2.77 -16.07
C ARG A 118 5.84 4.04 -16.51
N GLY A 119 7.14 4.17 -16.24
CA GLY A 119 7.94 5.34 -16.64
C GLY A 119 7.72 6.57 -15.77
N GLN A 120 7.21 6.40 -14.55
CA GLN A 120 7.06 7.51 -13.62
C GLN A 120 8.41 7.86 -12.98
N GLU A 121 8.66 9.15 -12.76
CA GLU A 121 9.90 9.66 -12.16
C GLU A 121 9.78 9.87 -10.64
N SER A 122 8.55 9.97 -10.16
CA SER A 122 8.25 10.15 -8.73
C SER A 122 6.90 9.55 -8.38
N ALA A 123 6.72 9.28 -7.10
CA ALA A 123 5.44 8.87 -6.53
C ALA A 123 5.13 9.70 -5.28
N THR A 124 3.85 9.85 -4.98
CA THR A 124 3.36 10.61 -3.83
C THR A 124 2.59 9.73 -2.86
N VAL A 125 2.45 10.23 -1.66
CA VAL A 125 1.51 9.74 -0.65
C VAL A 125 0.97 10.94 0.11
N LEU A 126 -0.26 10.85 0.55
CA LEU A 126 -0.88 11.82 1.43
C LEU A 126 -1.21 11.14 2.76
N TRP A 127 -1.03 11.85 3.88
CA TRP A 127 -1.45 11.35 5.19
C TRP A 127 -2.06 12.43 6.05
N VAL A 128 -3.00 12.01 6.89
CA VAL A 128 -3.57 12.84 7.95
C VAL A 128 -2.52 12.98 9.05
N PRO A 129 -2.15 14.22 9.45
CA PRO A 129 -1.23 14.41 10.58
C PRO A 129 -1.89 14.02 11.90
N GLY A 130 -1.10 13.62 12.89
CA GLY A 130 -1.57 13.28 14.21
C GLY A 130 -0.64 12.34 14.96
N GLU A 131 -0.96 12.05 16.21
CA GLU A 131 -0.10 11.26 17.11
C GLU A 131 0.20 9.85 16.58
N HIS A 132 -0.79 9.20 15.95
CA HIS A 132 -0.65 7.86 15.37
C HIS A 132 -0.62 7.88 13.84
N SER A 133 -0.24 9.03 13.27
CA SER A 133 -0.09 9.19 11.82
C SER A 133 0.93 8.21 11.24
N PRO A 134 0.74 7.76 9.99
CA PRO A 134 1.72 6.93 9.30
C PRO A 134 2.97 7.70 8.85
N GLU A 135 3.11 8.97 9.18
CA GLU A 135 4.24 9.81 8.81
C GLU A 135 5.60 9.16 9.07
N PRO A 136 5.91 8.64 10.29
CA PRO A 136 7.23 8.05 10.55
C PRO A 136 7.52 6.86 9.62
N PHE A 137 6.51 6.10 9.25
CA PHE A 137 6.62 4.97 8.33
C PHE A 137 7.04 5.44 6.92
N TYR A 138 6.35 6.44 6.37
CA TYR A 138 6.67 6.94 5.03
C TYR A 138 7.99 7.71 4.99
N LEU A 139 8.33 8.47 6.04
CA LEU A 139 9.64 9.14 6.13
C LEU A 139 10.79 8.12 6.10
N ARG A 140 10.67 7.00 6.83
CA ARG A 140 11.68 5.94 6.80
C ARG A 140 11.84 5.27 5.43
N LEU A 141 10.79 5.27 4.61
CA LEU A 141 10.85 4.76 3.24
C LEU A 141 11.44 5.76 2.25
N GLY A 142 11.71 7.00 2.67
CA GLY A 142 12.32 8.02 1.85
C GLY A 142 11.36 9.06 1.25
N PHE A 143 10.08 8.99 1.58
CA PHE A 143 9.14 10.07 1.22
C PHE A 143 9.47 11.33 1.99
N GLN A 144 9.42 12.47 1.31
CA GLN A 144 9.68 13.78 1.91
C GLN A 144 8.46 14.68 1.73
N PRO A 145 7.99 15.35 2.79
CA PRO A 145 6.95 16.36 2.68
C PRO A 145 7.34 17.44 1.68
N THR A 146 6.40 17.82 0.83
CA THR A 146 6.62 18.83 -0.23
C THR A 146 6.35 20.26 0.24
N GLY A 147 5.74 20.42 1.41
CA GLY A 147 5.21 21.69 1.89
C GLY A 147 3.77 21.96 1.44
N GLN A 148 3.23 21.15 0.54
CA GLN A 148 1.84 21.23 0.12
C GLN A 148 0.93 20.44 1.06
N GLN A 149 -0.33 20.87 1.12
CA GLN A 149 -1.41 20.16 1.81
C GLN A 149 -2.62 20.05 0.88
N HIS A 150 -3.39 18.98 1.08
CA HIS A 150 -4.65 18.76 0.40
C HIS A 150 -5.70 18.37 1.44
N GLU A 151 -6.72 19.17 1.62
CA GLU A 151 -7.80 18.94 2.60
C GLU A 151 -7.31 18.57 4.02
N GLY A 152 -6.19 19.20 4.44
CA GLY A 152 -5.57 18.95 5.74
C GLY A 152 -4.58 17.78 5.78
N GLU A 153 -4.43 17.04 4.68
CA GLU A 153 -3.42 15.99 4.56
C GLU A 153 -2.08 16.55 4.09
N VAL A 154 -1.00 16.02 4.62
CA VAL A 154 0.36 16.33 4.19
C VAL A 154 0.63 15.61 2.86
N VAL A 155 1.13 16.34 1.87
CA VAL A 155 1.60 15.76 0.60
C VAL A 155 3.10 15.47 0.70
N ALA A 156 3.49 14.23 0.48
CA ALA A 156 4.88 13.83 0.45
C ALA A 156 5.23 13.10 -0.85
N ARG A 157 6.49 13.17 -1.27
CA ARG A 157 6.98 12.64 -2.54
C ARG A 157 8.28 11.87 -2.37
N ILE A 158 8.45 10.84 -3.19
CA ILE A 158 9.71 10.10 -3.34
C ILE A 158 10.12 10.12 -4.81
N GLN A 159 11.41 10.29 -5.08
CA GLN A 159 11.99 10.11 -6.42
C GLN A 159 12.21 8.61 -6.69
N LEU A 160 11.98 8.19 -7.92
CA LEU A 160 12.02 6.77 -8.33
C LEU A 160 13.33 6.39 -9.03
#